data_98424c2d6a1bba2516351719295e526d
#
_entry.id   98424c2d6a1bba2516351719295e526d
#
_cell.length_a   1.000
_cell.length_b   1.000
_cell.length_c   1.000
_cell.angle_alpha   90.00
_cell.angle_beta   90.00
_cell.angle_gamma   90.00
#
_symmetry.space_group_name_H-M   'P 1'
#
loop_
_entity.id
_entity.type
_entity.pdbx_description
1 polymer ?
#
loop_
_entity_poly.entity_id
_entity_poly.type
_entity_poly.pdbx_seq_one_letter_code
_entity_poly.pdbx_strand_id
1 'polypeptide(L)'
;MPETTLLLRLSRLAHIKPRERIILAHHLETEEAFLSASPEELSSMVGRPISTERHGPEAMAFDLRRDLRSLEDGEISLCSFFDAEYPPRLRHIFDPPLLLFLRGHRELLHSDAGVSIVGTRRPTAEAVSETRRLAAAVARSGYTVISGLARGIDGAAHRGALSHPGGRTIAVLGGGVDRLYPPQHRPLAREILASGGLILSEYPPGTEVRKYQFPERNRIIAGLTALLWVVQAPRGSGALITADFALQENREVVVHTVGAAPGERNQGSRALVDDGAREYESWERFLEQQEWPPEQCAEPTVAETLEEWSGRARRERSGERIRIRKHSEEMITGQELLALFSGEQSAQGEES
;
A
#
# COMPACT_ATOMS: atom_id res chain seq x y z
N MET A 1 11.95 8.69 -20.73
CA MET A 1 11.05 7.87 -19.86
C MET A 1 11.36 6.40 -20.09
N PRO A 2 11.47 5.59 -19.04
CA PRO A 2 11.79 4.17 -19.20
C PRO A 2 10.75 3.43 -20.05
N GLU A 3 11.20 2.44 -20.81
CA GLU A 3 10.34 1.59 -21.64
C GLU A 3 9.37 0.75 -20.80
N THR A 4 8.14 0.58 -21.27
CA THR A 4 7.12 -0.25 -20.60
C THR A 4 7.59 -1.70 -20.39
N THR A 5 8.33 -2.26 -21.36
CA THR A 5 8.91 -3.61 -21.27
C THR A 5 9.91 -3.73 -20.13
N LEU A 6 10.79 -2.73 -19.95
CA LEU A 6 11.70 -2.66 -18.81
C LEU A 6 10.95 -2.59 -17.48
N LEU A 7 9.94 -1.72 -17.38
CA LEU A 7 9.15 -1.54 -16.16
C LEU A 7 8.42 -2.82 -15.76
N LEU A 8 7.79 -3.51 -16.71
CA LEU A 8 7.12 -4.79 -16.50
C LEU A 8 8.13 -5.86 -16.03
N ARG A 9 9.29 -5.93 -16.65
CA ARG A 9 10.35 -6.87 -16.26
C ARG A 9 10.81 -6.62 -14.83
N LEU A 10 11.14 -5.40 -14.49
CA LEU A 10 11.58 -5.01 -13.15
C LEU A 10 10.51 -5.30 -12.09
N SER A 11 9.22 -5.12 -12.42
CA SER A 11 8.12 -5.39 -11.48
C SER A 11 8.02 -6.86 -11.06
N ARG A 12 8.55 -7.80 -11.86
CA ARG A 12 8.56 -9.23 -11.56
C ARG A 12 9.76 -9.71 -10.76
N LEU A 13 10.76 -8.86 -10.56
CA LEU A 13 11.98 -9.21 -9.83
C LEU A 13 11.76 -9.04 -8.32
N ALA A 14 11.15 -10.05 -7.68
CA ALA A 14 10.77 -10.00 -6.26
C ALA A 14 11.96 -9.78 -5.30
N HIS A 15 13.19 -10.14 -5.71
CA HIS A 15 14.41 -9.96 -4.91
C HIS A 15 15.00 -8.54 -5.00
N ILE A 16 14.47 -7.68 -5.88
CA ILE A 16 14.80 -6.27 -6.00
C ILE A 16 13.71 -5.47 -5.31
N LYS A 17 14.09 -4.60 -4.35
CA LYS A 17 13.12 -3.76 -3.62
C LYS A 17 12.44 -2.75 -4.55
N PRO A 18 11.22 -2.29 -4.23
CA PRO A 18 10.49 -1.33 -5.08
C PRO A 18 11.33 -0.10 -5.45
N ARG A 19 11.96 0.55 -4.49
CA ARG A 19 12.84 1.70 -4.70
C ARG A 19 14.03 1.39 -5.62
N GLU A 20 14.65 0.22 -5.44
CA GLU A 20 15.78 -0.21 -6.27
C GLU A 20 15.35 -0.42 -7.73
N ARG A 21 14.13 -0.93 -7.97
CA ARG A 21 13.57 -1.07 -9.32
C ARG A 21 13.43 0.29 -10.00
N ILE A 22 13.03 1.33 -9.24
CA ILE A 22 12.92 2.70 -9.76
C ILE A 22 14.29 3.25 -10.12
N ILE A 23 15.30 3.05 -9.28
CA ILE A 23 16.69 3.44 -9.56
C ILE A 23 17.21 2.77 -10.83
N LEU A 24 17.00 1.46 -10.97
CA LEU A 24 17.39 0.72 -12.17
C LEU A 24 16.66 1.21 -13.42
N ALA A 25 15.34 1.41 -13.33
CA ALA A 25 14.56 1.93 -14.46
C ALA A 25 15.03 3.31 -14.92
N HIS A 26 15.39 4.18 -13.96
CA HIS A 26 15.89 5.51 -14.24
C HIS A 26 17.24 5.50 -14.97
N HIS A 27 18.16 4.62 -14.54
CA HIS A 27 19.51 4.58 -15.11
C HIS A 27 19.60 3.83 -16.44
N LEU A 28 18.77 2.82 -16.63
CA LEU A 28 18.86 1.93 -17.78
C LEU A 28 17.94 2.34 -18.93
N GLU A 29 16.79 2.93 -18.62
CA GLU A 29 15.76 3.43 -19.55
C GLU A 29 15.18 2.39 -20.54
N THR A 30 15.97 1.41 -21.02
CA THR A 30 15.55 0.40 -21.99
C THR A 30 15.71 -1.03 -21.44
N GLU A 31 14.90 -1.95 -21.99
CA GLU A 31 15.01 -3.38 -21.68
C GLU A 31 16.34 -3.96 -22.13
N GLU A 32 16.84 -3.52 -23.30
CA GLU A 32 18.12 -3.97 -23.86
C GLU A 32 19.29 -3.60 -22.93
N ALA A 33 19.31 -2.37 -22.42
CA ALA A 33 20.32 -1.92 -21.47
C ALA A 33 20.30 -2.77 -20.18
N PHE A 34 19.10 -3.14 -19.67
CA PHE A 34 18.98 -4.02 -18.50
C PHE A 34 19.51 -5.43 -18.78
N LEU A 35 19.18 -6.01 -19.95
CA LEU A 35 19.61 -7.36 -20.32
C LEU A 35 21.11 -7.45 -20.61
N SER A 36 21.73 -6.35 -21.03
CA SER A 36 23.17 -6.25 -21.34
C SER A 36 24.01 -5.92 -20.11
N ALA A 37 23.39 -5.37 -19.05
CA ALA A 37 24.11 -4.97 -17.83
C ALA A 37 24.60 -6.19 -17.04
N SER A 38 25.84 -6.13 -16.57
CA SER A 38 26.41 -7.13 -15.68
C SER A 38 25.82 -7.06 -14.27
N PRO A 39 25.85 -8.16 -13.49
CA PRO A 39 25.42 -8.15 -12.07
C PRO A 39 26.19 -7.11 -11.24
N GLU A 40 27.45 -6.85 -11.55
CA GLU A 40 28.31 -5.85 -10.91
C GLU A 40 27.82 -4.44 -11.17
N GLU A 41 27.46 -4.13 -12.42
CA GLU A 41 26.88 -2.83 -12.80
C GLU A 41 25.55 -2.58 -12.12
N LEU A 42 24.62 -3.55 -12.15
CA LEU A 42 23.34 -3.45 -11.48
C LEU A 42 23.51 -3.28 -9.96
N SER A 43 24.45 -4.03 -9.35
CA SER A 43 24.78 -3.95 -7.92
C SER A 43 25.34 -2.57 -7.56
N SER A 44 26.15 -1.99 -8.45
CA SER A 44 26.70 -0.64 -8.25
C SER A 44 25.62 0.43 -8.25
N MET A 45 24.63 0.31 -9.14
CA MET A 45 23.51 1.26 -9.24
C MET A 45 22.65 1.28 -7.96
N VAL A 46 22.36 0.11 -7.39
CA VAL A 46 21.51 0.00 -6.20
C VAL A 46 22.28 0.01 -4.86
N GLY A 47 23.60 -0.12 -4.91
CA GLY A 47 24.47 -0.05 -3.73
C GLY A 47 24.56 -1.33 -2.90
N ARG A 48 24.08 -2.48 -3.42
CA ARG A 48 24.23 -3.80 -2.80
C ARG A 48 24.31 -4.91 -3.86
N PRO A 49 24.81 -6.10 -3.51
CA PRO A 49 24.83 -7.23 -4.44
C PRO A 49 23.42 -7.61 -4.93
N ILE A 50 23.25 -7.72 -6.25
CA ILE A 50 22.05 -8.25 -6.91
C ILE A 50 22.43 -9.57 -7.59
N SER A 51 21.64 -10.63 -7.36
CA SER A 51 21.76 -11.89 -8.10
C SER A 51 20.73 -11.89 -9.23
N THR A 52 21.18 -12.08 -10.46
CA THR A 52 20.31 -12.22 -11.64
C THR A 52 19.96 -13.69 -11.95
N GLU A 53 20.53 -14.65 -11.22
CA GLU A 53 20.40 -16.09 -11.52
C GLU A 53 18.99 -16.68 -11.26
N ARG A 54 18.10 -15.99 -10.58
CA ARG A 54 16.83 -16.57 -10.10
C ARG A 54 15.71 -16.63 -11.13
N HIS A 55 15.85 -16.03 -12.29
CA HIS A 55 14.82 -16.08 -13.34
C HIS A 55 15.49 -16.23 -14.70
N GLY A 56 15.40 -17.41 -15.28
CA GLY A 56 15.91 -17.67 -16.62
C GLY A 56 15.24 -16.75 -17.67
N PRO A 57 15.97 -16.36 -18.72
CA PRO A 57 15.45 -15.46 -19.76
C PRO A 57 14.12 -15.90 -20.40
N GLU A 58 13.91 -17.21 -20.53
CA GLU A 58 12.69 -17.78 -21.13
C GLU A 58 11.45 -17.64 -20.24
N ALA A 59 11.57 -17.86 -18.91
CA ALA A 59 10.47 -17.68 -17.99
C ALA A 59 10.05 -16.21 -17.91
N MET A 60 11.03 -15.30 -17.88
CA MET A 60 10.79 -13.87 -17.89
C MET A 60 10.15 -13.38 -19.19
N ALA A 61 10.57 -13.94 -20.34
CA ALA A 61 9.99 -13.60 -21.65
C ALA A 61 8.54 -14.10 -21.78
N PHE A 62 8.22 -15.24 -21.20
CA PHE A 62 6.84 -15.74 -21.19
C PHE A 62 5.90 -14.85 -20.34
N ASP A 63 6.33 -14.46 -19.15
CA ASP A 63 5.56 -13.59 -18.27
C ASP A 63 5.34 -12.21 -18.89
N LEU A 64 6.35 -11.64 -19.49
CA LEU A 64 6.25 -10.34 -20.19
C LEU A 64 5.22 -10.37 -21.32
N ARG A 65 5.22 -11.42 -22.15
CA ARG A 65 4.22 -11.59 -23.23
C ARG A 65 2.79 -11.69 -22.68
N ARG A 66 2.60 -12.34 -21.52
CA ARG A 66 1.30 -12.43 -20.87
C ARG A 66 0.85 -11.07 -20.35
N ASP A 67 1.76 -10.31 -19.74
CA ASP A 67 1.46 -8.98 -19.22
C ASP A 67 1.06 -8.03 -20.35
N LEU A 68 1.84 -7.99 -21.44
CA LEU A 68 1.51 -7.17 -22.60
C LEU A 68 0.12 -7.51 -23.17
N ARG A 69 -0.24 -8.80 -23.30
CA ARG A 69 -1.58 -9.18 -23.74
C ARG A 69 -2.67 -8.68 -22.79
N SER A 70 -2.45 -8.80 -21.48
CA SER A 70 -3.43 -8.32 -20.50
C SER A 70 -3.67 -6.80 -20.57
N LEU A 71 -2.68 -6.05 -21.06
CA LEU A 71 -2.79 -4.61 -21.31
C LEU A 71 -3.48 -4.33 -22.67
N GLU A 72 -3.17 -5.12 -23.72
CA GLU A 72 -3.79 -5.01 -25.03
C GLU A 72 -5.30 -5.28 -25.00
N ASP A 73 -5.76 -6.19 -24.13
CA ASP A 73 -7.17 -6.47 -23.92
C ASP A 73 -7.95 -5.26 -23.30
N GLY A 74 -7.25 -4.22 -22.88
CA GLY A 74 -7.83 -2.94 -22.41
C GLY A 74 -8.50 -2.98 -21.04
N GLU A 75 -8.56 -4.15 -20.38
CA GLU A 75 -9.13 -4.26 -19.03
C GLU A 75 -8.18 -3.76 -17.93
N ILE A 76 -6.86 -3.75 -18.20
CA ILE A 76 -5.82 -3.36 -17.26
C ILE A 76 -5.01 -2.23 -17.87
N SER A 77 -4.87 -1.13 -17.15
CA SER A 77 -3.96 -0.04 -17.50
C SER A 77 -2.81 0.07 -16.51
N LEU A 78 -1.76 0.79 -16.90
CA LEU A 78 -0.57 1.03 -16.08
C LEU A 78 -0.48 2.48 -15.66
N CYS A 79 0.11 2.69 -14.48
CA CYS A 79 0.64 3.98 -14.06
C CYS A 79 2.01 3.73 -13.43
N SER A 80 3.06 4.29 -14.04
CA SER A 80 4.43 4.15 -13.57
C SER A 80 4.83 5.29 -12.63
N PHE A 81 5.82 5.06 -11.80
CA PHE A 81 6.41 6.10 -10.93
C PHE A 81 6.84 7.35 -11.71
N PHE A 82 7.19 7.20 -12.99
CA PHE A 82 7.67 8.27 -13.86
C PHE A 82 6.54 9.06 -14.54
N ASP A 83 5.30 8.58 -14.47
CA ASP A 83 4.16 9.25 -15.09
C ASP A 83 3.74 10.47 -14.27
N ALA A 84 3.33 11.55 -14.93
CA ALA A 84 2.78 12.73 -14.28
C ALA A 84 1.53 12.40 -13.45
N GLU A 85 0.80 11.37 -13.86
CA GLU A 85 -0.43 10.89 -13.23
C GLU A 85 -0.18 9.97 -12.02
N TYR A 86 1.07 9.64 -11.69
CA TYR A 86 1.36 8.83 -10.51
C TYR A 86 1.00 9.58 -9.23
N PRO A 87 0.28 8.95 -8.28
CA PRO A 87 -0.21 9.64 -7.08
C PRO A 87 0.93 10.33 -6.33
N PRO A 88 0.91 11.65 -6.18
CA PRO A 88 2.00 12.39 -5.56
C PRO A 88 2.30 11.88 -4.16
N ARG A 89 1.26 11.72 -3.30
CA ARG A 89 1.44 11.18 -1.94
C ARG A 89 2.11 9.82 -1.89
N LEU A 90 1.82 8.95 -2.88
CA LEU A 90 2.42 7.61 -2.97
C LEU A 90 3.87 7.69 -3.45
N ARG A 91 4.23 8.72 -4.23
CA ARG A 91 5.63 8.93 -4.69
C ARG A 91 6.59 9.19 -3.53
N HIS A 92 6.07 9.77 -2.44
CA HIS A 92 6.88 10.18 -1.28
C HIS A 92 7.07 9.11 -0.22
N ILE A 93 6.37 7.98 -0.28
CA ILE A 93 6.61 6.93 0.71
C ILE A 93 8.00 6.34 0.56
N PHE A 94 8.50 5.71 1.63
CA PHE A 94 9.85 5.17 1.67
C PHE A 94 10.13 4.17 0.52
N ASP A 95 9.19 3.29 0.21
CA ASP A 95 9.28 2.28 -0.86
C ASP A 95 8.08 2.40 -1.83
N PRO A 96 8.03 3.41 -2.72
CA PRO A 96 6.93 3.56 -3.67
C PRO A 96 6.93 2.44 -4.72
N PRO A 97 5.74 1.98 -5.17
CA PRO A 97 5.65 1.03 -6.28
C PRO A 97 6.25 1.58 -7.57
N LEU A 98 7.06 0.81 -8.29
CA LEU A 98 7.53 1.18 -9.63
C LEU A 98 6.36 1.29 -10.63
N LEU A 99 5.43 0.31 -10.55
CA LEU A 99 4.24 0.23 -11.38
C LEU A 99 3.00 0.01 -10.54
N LEU A 100 1.91 0.62 -10.96
CA LEU A 100 0.55 0.30 -10.53
C LEU A 100 -0.20 -0.30 -11.71
N PHE A 101 -0.75 -1.50 -11.50
CA PHE A 101 -1.68 -2.15 -12.40
C PHE A 101 -3.10 -1.76 -11.97
N LEU A 102 -3.91 -1.27 -12.90
CA LEU A 102 -5.18 -0.61 -12.62
C LEU A 102 -6.32 -1.28 -13.37
N ARG A 103 -7.47 -1.48 -12.71
CA ARG A 103 -8.76 -1.80 -13.34
C ARG A 103 -9.81 -0.83 -12.86
N GLY A 104 -10.52 -0.20 -13.79
CA GLY A 104 -11.56 0.80 -13.51
C GLY A 104 -11.10 2.22 -13.76
N HIS A 105 -11.62 3.16 -13.00
CA HIS A 105 -11.45 4.60 -13.24
C HIS A 105 -10.11 5.11 -12.69
N ARG A 106 -9.10 5.23 -13.58
CA ARG A 106 -7.74 5.67 -13.23
C ARG A 106 -7.68 7.11 -12.70
N GLU A 107 -8.66 7.93 -13.06
CA GLU A 107 -8.76 9.33 -12.61
C GLU A 107 -8.86 9.45 -11.09
N LEU A 108 -9.28 8.38 -10.40
CA LEU A 108 -9.32 8.34 -8.94
C LEU A 108 -7.93 8.39 -8.29
N LEU A 109 -6.86 8.10 -9.03
CA LEU A 109 -5.48 8.25 -8.53
C LEU A 109 -5.10 9.69 -8.24
N HIS A 110 -5.73 10.65 -8.91
CA HIS A 110 -5.51 12.10 -8.70
C HIS A 110 -6.36 12.70 -7.59
N SER A 111 -7.15 11.87 -6.89
CA SER A 111 -7.96 12.37 -5.79
C SER A 111 -7.07 12.68 -4.58
N ASP A 112 -6.68 13.94 -4.42
CA ASP A 112 -5.98 14.45 -3.23
C ASP A 112 -6.77 14.26 -1.94
N ALA A 113 -8.03 13.89 -2.08
CA ALA A 113 -9.02 13.76 -1.03
C ALA A 113 -9.37 12.28 -0.72
N GLY A 114 -8.38 11.41 -0.69
CA GLY A 114 -8.55 10.02 -0.28
C GLY A 114 -8.57 9.86 1.24
N VAL A 115 -9.49 9.03 1.76
CA VAL A 115 -9.55 8.61 3.16
C VAL A 115 -9.40 7.09 3.24
N SER A 116 -8.34 6.61 3.89
CA SER A 116 -8.14 5.19 4.11
C SER A 116 -8.89 4.71 5.34
N ILE A 117 -9.67 3.64 5.21
CA ILE A 117 -10.43 3.02 6.32
C ILE A 117 -9.99 1.57 6.44
N VAL A 118 -9.43 1.20 7.60
CA VAL A 118 -8.88 -0.13 7.85
C VAL A 118 -9.31 -0.68 9.20
N GLY A 119 -9.16 -2.01 9.38
CA GLY A 119 -9.43 -2.65 10.65
C GLY A 119 -9.37 -4.17 10.59
N THR A 120 -9.86 -4.80 11.64
CA THR A 120 -9.85 -6.25 11.80
C THR A 120 -10.68 -6.99 10.75
N ARG A 121 -10.24 -8.19 10.41
CA ARG A 121 -10.98 -9.13 9.53
C ARG A 121 -12.17 -9.79 10.26
N ARG A 122 -12.29 -9.65 11.58
CA ARG A 122 -13.34 -10.23 12.44
C ARG A 122 -13.92 -9.15 13.37
N PRO A 123 -14.55 -8.10 12.81
CA PRO A 123 -15.13 -7.02 13.59
C PRO A 123 -16.37 -7.45 14.39
N THR A 124 -16.76 -6.63 15.34
CA THR A 124 -18.10 -6.69 15.95
C THR A 124 -19.17 -6.22 14.94
N ALA A 125 -20.42 -6.58 15.15
CA ALA A 125 -21.53 -6.11 14.32
C ALA A 125 -21.66 -4.57 14.36
N GLU A 126 -21.43 -3.99 15.52
CA GLU A 126 -21.38 -2.54 15.73
C GLU A 126 -20.29 -1.90 14.90
N ALA A 127 -19.05 -2.40 14.97
CA ALA A 127 -17.93 -1.86 14.18
C ALA A 127 -18.20 -1.95 12.66
N VAL A 128 -18.88 -3.00 12.19
CA VAL A 128 -19.31 -3.10 10.79
C VAL A 128 -20.32 -2.00 10.43
N SER A 129 -21.31 -1.76 11.29
CA SER A 129 -22.33 -0.72 11.10
C SER A 129 -21.69 0.67 11.05
N GLU A 130 -20.83 0.96 12.05
CA GLU A 130 -20.12 2.25 12.13
C GLU A 130 -19.19 2.46 10.92
N THR A 131 -18.46 1.42 10.51
CA THR A 131 -17.63 1.51 9.30
C THR A 131 -18.44 1.90 8.06
N ARG A 132 -19.63 1.29 7.90
CA ARG A 132 -20.50 1.62 6.76
C ARG A 132 -21.00 3.06 6.82
N ARG A 133 -21.39 3.52 8.02
CA ARG A 133 -21.84 4.93 8.22
C ARG A 133 -20.71 5.90 7.92
N LEU A 134 -19.53 5.67 8.48
CA LEU A 134 -18.34 6.47 8.25
C LEU A 134 -18.00 6.55 6.75
N ALA A 135 -17.88 5.41 6.08
CA ALA A 135 -17.52 5.37 4.66
C ALA A 135 -18.58 6.03 3.76
N ALA A 136 -19.87 5.89 4.09
CA ALA A 136 -20.96 6.56 3.39
C ALA A 136 -20.89 8.09 3.60
N ALA A 137 -20.54 8.55 4.81
CA ALA A 137 -20.38 9.97 5.11
C ALA A 137 -19.18 10.58 4.36
N VAL A 138 -18.03 9.89 4.35
CA VAL A 138 -16.85 10.26 3.56
C VAL A 138 -17.21 10.38 2.08
N ALA A 139 -17.91 9.39 1.52
CA ALA A 139 -18.34 9.39 0.11
C ALA A 139 -19.32 10.53 -0.21
N ARG A 140 -20.29 10.82 0.68
CA ARG A 140 -21.22 11.96 0.54
C ARG A 140 -20.52 13.29 0.48
N SER A 141 -19.41 13.44 1.19
CA SER A 141 -18.57 14.64 1.17
C SER A 141 -17.68 14.74 -0.08
N GLY A 142 -17.81 13.82 -1.04
CA GLY A 142 -17.05 13.82 -2.29
C GLY A 142 -15.68 13.15 -2.21
N TYR A 143 -15.31 12.59 -1.05
CA TYR A 143 -14.02 11.96 -0.86
C TYR A 143 -14.01 10.48 -1.27
N THR A 144 -12.86 10.00 -1.72
CA THR A 144 -12.66 8.62 -2.13
C THR A 144 -12.26 7.75 -0.93
N VAL A 145 -13.02 6.68 -0.68
CA VAL A 145 -12.67 5.69 0.35
C VAL A 145 -11.64 4.71 -0.18
N ILE A 146 -10.52 4.56 0.53
CA ILE A 146 -9.43 3.64 0.16
C ILE A 146 -9.36 2.51 1.17
N SER A 147 -9.28 1.26 0.72
CA SER A 147 -9.12 0.10 1.60
C SER A 147 -8.56 -1.11 0.86
N GLY A 148 -8.37 -2.22 1.59
CA GLY A 148 -7.64 -3.39 1.09
C GLY A 148 -8.49 -4.56 0.59
N LEU A 149 -9.80 -4.41 0.44
CA LEU A 149 -10.72 -5.47 0.02
C LEU A 149 -10.71 -6.72 0.91
N ALA A 150 -10.11 -6.66 2.11
CA ALA A 150 -10.11 -7.77 3.05
C ALA A 150 -11.51 -7.99 3.66
N ARG A 151 -11.71 -9.16 4.31
CA ARG A 151 -12.93 -9.39 5.10
C ARG A 151 -13.03 -8.36 6.23
N GLY A 152 -14.21 -8.17 6.79
CA GLY A 152 -14.45 -7.32 7.96
C GLY A 152 -14.51 -5.85 7.60
N ILE A 153 -13.68 -5.03 8.24
CA ILE A 153 -13.73 -3.56 8.13
C ILE A 153 -13.53 -3.10 6.69
N ASP A 154 -12.53 -3.62 5.96
CA ASP A 154 -12.27 -3.21 4.58
C ASP A 154 -13.50 -3.41 3.68
N GLY A 155 -14.09 -4.61 3.73
CA GLY A 155 -15.29 -4.90 2.96
C GLY A 155 -16.50 -4.06 3.41
N ALA A 156 -16.60 -3.69 4.67
CA ALA A 156 -17.64 -2.78 5.17
C ALA A 156 -17.42 -1.35 4.66
N ALA A 157 -16.16 -0.88 4.63
CA ALA A 157 -15.79 0.44 4.11
C ALA A 157 -16.17 0.60 2.64
N HIS A 158 -15.81 -0.37 1.79
CA HIS A 158 -16.19 -0.34 0.37
C HIS A 158 -17.72 -0.31 0.18
N ARG A 159 -18.47 -1.19 0.90
CA ARG A 159 -19.94 -1.21 0.82
C ARG A 159 -20.57 0.08 1.33
N GLY A 160 -19.97 0.69 2.37
CA GLY A 160 -20.43 1.98 2.88
C GLY A 160 -20.26 3.08 1.83
N ALA A 161 -19.10 3.18 1.19
CA ALA A 161 -18.86 4.14 0.12
C ALA A 161 -19.85 3.95 -1.04
N LEU A 162 -20.06 2.72 -1.50
CA LEU A 162 -20.95 2.38 -2.61
C LEU A 162 -22.43 2.54 -2.29
N SER A 163 -22.82 2.66 -1.01
CA SER A 163 -24.21 2.92 -0.63
C SER A 163 -24.68 4.35 -0.96
N HIS A 164 -23.74 5.26 -1.25
CA HIS A 164 -24.05 6.62 -1.69
C HIS A 164 -24.02 6.68 -3.24
N PRO A 165 -25.05 7.25 -3.88
CA PRO A 165 -25.03 7.47 -5.34
C PRO A 165 -23.81 8.32 -5.75
N GLY A 166 -22.99 7.81 -6.66
CA GLY A 166 -21.72 8.45 -7.04
C GLY A 166 -20.57 8.28 -6.06
N GLY A 167 -20.77 7.54 -4.97
CA GLY A 167 -19.68 7.21 -4.03
C GLY A 167 -18.59 6.37 -4.70
N ARG A 168 -17.33 6.77 -4.49
CA ARG A 168 -16.17 6.17 -5.13
C ARG A 168 -15.27 5.50 -4.12
N THR A 169 -14.65 4.39 -4.53
CA THR A 169 -13.71 3.70 -3.65
C THR A 169 -12.59 3.05 -4.45
N ILE A 170 -11.40 3.00 -3.82
CA ILE A 170 -10.19 2.36 -4.35
C ILE A 170 -9.91 1.11 -3.53
N ALA A 171 -9.85 -0.04 -4.19
CA ALA A 171 -9.44 -1.30 -3.58
C ALA A 171 -7.98 -1.60 -3.94
N VAL A 172 -7.09 -1.61 -2.95
CA VAL A 172 -5.68 -1.97 -3.12
C VAL A 172 -5.52 -3.46 -2.88
N LEU A 173 -4.88 -4.22 -3.78
CA LEU A 173 -4.74 -5.67 -3.69
C LEU A 173 -3.31 -6.11 -3.35
N GLY A 174 -3.20 -7.25 -2.67
CA GLY A 174 -1.92 -7.93 -2.41
C GLY A 174 -1.62 -9.08 -3.39
N GLY A 175 -2.13 -9.00 -4.60
CA GLY A 175 -1.88 -9.92 -5.71
C GLY A 175 -2.29 -9.25 -7.01
N GLY A 176 -2.18 -9.93 -8.17
CA GLY A 176 -2.57 -9.34 -9.45
C GLY A 176 -4.01 -8.84 -9.45
N VAL A 177 -4.28 -7.75 -10.19
CA VAL A 177 -5.64 -7.15 -10.27
C VAL A 177 -6.69 -8.09 -10.87
N ASP A 178 -6.26 -9.16 -11.53
CA ASP A 178 -7.07 -10.28 -12.06
C ASP A 178 -7.25 -11.41 -11.03
N ARG A 179 -6.51 -11.40 -9.90
CA ARG A 179 -6.50 -12.44 -8.85
C ARG A 179 -7.16 -11.95 -7.57
N LEU A 180 -8.49 -11.73 -7.65
CA LEU A 180 -9.26 -11.17 -6.54
C LEU A 180 -9.29 -12.09 -5.31
N TYR A 181 -8.84 -11.56 -4.18
CA TYR A 181 -8.85 -12.23 -2.88
C TYR A 181 -9.40 -11.29 -1.78
N PRO A 182 -10.23 -11.78 -0.86
CA PRO A 182 -10.75 -13.15 -0.76
C PRO A 182 -11.82 -13.44 -1.84
N PRO A 183 -12.01 -14.72 -2.26
CA PRO A 183 -12.97 -15.06 -3.33
C PRO A 183 -14.41 -14.60 -3.05
N GLN A 184 -14.80 -14.53 -1.77
CA GLN A 184 -16.13 -14.04 -1.34
C GLN A 184 -16.35 -12.54 -1.67
N HIS A 185 -15.29 -11.77 -1.90
CA HIS A 185 -15.39 -10.36 -2.27
C HIS A 185 -15.34 -10.11 -3.78
N ARG A 186 -15.36 -11.17 -4.63
CA ARG A 186 -15.49 -11.01 -6.08
C ARG A 186 -16.75 -10.22 -6.51
N PRO A 187 -17.95 -10.44 -5.90
CA PRO A 187 -19.10 -9.59 -6.18
C PRO A 187 -18.87 -8.13 -5.82
N LEU A 188 -18.29 -7.86 -4.63
CA LEU A 188 -17.96 -6.50 -4.20
C LEU A 188 -16.96 -5.82 -5.14
N ALA A 189 -15.94 -6.54 -5.62
CA ALA A 189 -14.99 -6.00 -6.59
C ALA A 189 -15.66 -5.62 -7.92
N ARG A 190 -16.62 -6.42 -8.40
CA ARG A 190 -17.42 -6.07 -9.59
C ARG A 190 -18.28 -4.83 -9.36
N GLU A 191 -18.87 -4.72 -8.17
CA GLU A 191 -19.68 -3.56 -7.78
C GLU A 191 -18.82 -2.29 -7.72
N ILE A 192 -17.61 -2.36 -7.15
CA ILE A 192 -16.64 -1.26 -7.18
C ILE A 192 -16.37 -0.78 -8.60
N LEU A 193 -16.05 -1.69 -9.52
CA LEU A 193 -15.78 -1.35 -10.92
C LEU A 193 -17.02 -0.78 -11.63
N ALA A 194 -18.19 -1.38 -11.43
CA ALA A 194 -19.45 -0.93 -12.05
C ALA A 194 -19.88 0.45 -11.56
N SER A 195 -19.49 0.84 -10.34
CA SER A 195 -19.83 2.14 -9.74
C SER A 195 -18.78 3.23 -10.01
N GLY A 196 -17.87 3.01 -10.95
CA GLY A 196 -16.81 3.99 -11.26
C GLY A 196 -15.67 4.02 -10.24
N GLY A 197 -15.48 2.96 -9.48
CA GLY A 197 -14.35 2.78 -8.57
C GLY A 197 -13.10 2.24 -9.27
N LEU A 198 -12.05 2.01 -8.49
CA LEU A 198 -10.75 1.55 -8.95
C LEU A 198 -10.26 0.35 -8.14
N ILE A 199 -9.71 -0.62 -8.83
CA ILE A 199 -8.92 -1.71 -8.23
C ILE A 199 -7.48 -1.53 -8.69
N LEU A 200 -6.54 -1.53 -7.76
CA LEU A 200 -5.13 -1.39 -8.08
C LEU A 200 -4.24 -2.37 -7.32
N SER A 201 -3.09 -2.65 -7.92
CA SER A 201 -2.03 -3.46 -7.32
C SER A 201 -0.66 -3.09 -7.86
N GLU A 202 0.40 -3.29 -7.08
CA GLU A 202 1.78 -3.27 -7.57
C GLU A 202 2.24 -4.60 -8.19
N TYR A 203 1.45 -5.65 -8.00
CA TYR A 203 1.78 -6.98 -8.50
C TYR A 203 1.25 -7.18 -9.91
N PRO A 204 2.10 -7.69 -10.84
CA PRO A 204 1.71 -7.98 -12.21
C PRO A 204 0.50 -8.93 -12.32
N PRO A 205 -0.28 -8.85 -13.41
CA PRO A 205 -1.39 -9.76 -13.67
C PRO A 205 -0.97 -11.23 -13.55
N GLY A 206 -1.88 -12.06 -13.03
CA GLY A 206 -1.63 -13.47 -12.77
C GLY A 206 -0.82 -13.78 -11.52
N THR A 207 -0.33 -12.76 -10.80
CA THR A 207 0.39 -12.99 -9.52
C THR A 207 -0.57 -13.52 -8.47
N GLU A 208 -0.29 -14.72 -7.97
CA GLU A 208 -1.07 -15.33 -6.90
C GLU A 208 -0.81 -14.64 -5.57
N VAL A 209 -1.85 -14.61 -4.73
CA VAL A 209 -1.79 -13.97 -3.42
C VAL A 209 -1.00 -14.82 -2.44
N ARG A 210 0.02 -14.25 -1.82
CA ARG A 210 0.84 -14.84 -0.76
C ARG A 210 0.71 -14.06 0.54
N LYS A 211 0.94 -14.71 1.69
CA LYS A 211 0.74 -14.10 3.02
C LYS A 211 1.54 -12.81 3.22
N TYR A 212 2.79 -12.76 2.80
CA TYR A 212 3.68 -11.61 2.98
C TYR A 212 3.27 -10.39 2.13
N GLN A 213 2.54 -10.58 1.04
CA GLN A 213 2.09 -9.49 0.17
C GLN A 213 1.02 -8.59 0.83
N PHE A 214 0.31 -9.08 1.82
CA PHE A 214 -0.69 -8.26 2.53
C PHE A 214 -0.05 -7.13 3.36
N PRO A 215 0.95 -7.39 4.22
CA PRO A 215 1.70 -6.33 4.88
C PRO A 215 2.38 -5.37 3.89
N GLU A 216 3.05 -5.91 2.87
CA GLU A 216 3.73 -5.09 1.85
C GLU A 216 2.77 -4.12 1.16
N ARG A 217 1.57 -4.60 0.76
CA ARG A 217 0.54 -3.79 0.14
C ARG A 217 0.05 -2.66 1.04
N ASN A 218 0.02 -2.85 2.37
CA ASN A 218 -0.55 -1.88 3.30
C ASN A 218 0.15 -0.51 3.24
N ARG A 219 1.44 -0.46 2.87
CA ARG A 219 2.15 0.81 2.64
C ARG A 219 1.52 1.63 1.50
N ILE A 220 0.92 0.96 0.51
CA ILE A 220 0.22 1.64 -0.59
C ILE A 220 -1.10 2.23 -0.10
N ILE A 221 -1.85 1.51 0.77
CA ILE A 221 -3.07 2.05 1.39
C ILE A 221 -2.74 3.30 2.20
N ALA A 222 -1.69 3.25 3.02
CA ALA A 222 -1.22 4.39 3.81
C ALA A 222 -0.69 5.52 2.92
N GLY A 223 0.05 5.18 1.85
CA GLY A 223 0.67 6.14 0.94
C GLY A 223 -0.30 6.91 0.06
N LEU A 224 -1.46 6.34 -0.26
CA LEU A 224 -2.48 6.98 -1.10
C LEU A 224 -3.34 8.02 -0.35
N THR A 225 -3.23 8.13 0.95
CA THR A 225 -4.10 8.98 1.78
C THR A 225 -3.33 10.02 2.59
N ALA A 226 -4.01 11.08 2.99
CA ALA A 226 -3.54 11.97 4.05
C ALA A 226 -4.10 11.56 5.42
N LEU A 227 -5.19 10.78 5.46
CA LEU A 227 -5.89 10.36 6.66
C LEU A 227 -6.15 8.85 6.65
N LEU A 228 -5.65 8.16 7.66
CA LEU A 228 -5.97 6.77 7.94
C LEU A 228 -6.93 6.67 9.12
N TRP A 229 -8.07 6.03 8.92
CA TRP A 229 -9.05 5.74 9.96
C TRP A 229 -9.00 4.26 10.37
N VAL A 230 -8.60 4.00 11.61
CA VAL A 230 -8.62 2.65 12.20
C VAL A 230 -9.93 2.48 12.96
N VAL A 231 -10.81 1.58 12.47
CA VAL A 231 -12.13 1.42 13.09
C VAL A 231 -12.08 0.47 14.29
N GLN A 232 -11.51 -0.70 14.13
CA GLN A 232 -11.36 -1.69 15.19
C GLN A 232 -10.15 -2.57 14.92
N ALA A 233 -9.25 -2.73 15.88
CA ALA A 233 -8.05 -3.56 15.74
C ALA A 233 -7.69 -4.25 17.05
N PRO A 234 -7.68 -5.60 17.11
CA PRO A 234 -7.06 -6.31 18.22
C PRO A 234 -5.53 -6.17 18.17
N ARG A 235 -4.85 -6.52 19.25
CA ARG A 235 -3.38 -6.57 19.29
C ARG A 235 -2.87 -7.52 18.19
N GLY A 236 -1.80 -7.11 17.48
CA GLY A 236 -1.25 -7.87 16.36
C GLY A 236 -2.08 -7.86 15.07
N SER A 237 -3.07 -6.99 14.96
CA SER A 237 -3.87 -6.83 13.74
C SER A 237 -3.03 -6.24 12.61
N GLY A 238 -3.22 -6.76 11.37
CA GLY A 238 -2.62 -6.17 10.18
C GLY A 238 -3.00 -4.70 9.92
N ALA A 239 -4.09 -4.20 10.51
CA ALA A 239 -4.46 -2.79 10.45
C ALA A 239 -3.47 -1.90 11.21
N LEU A 240 -2.82 -2.40 12.28
CA LEU A 240 -1.79 -1.67 13.01
C LEU A 240 -0.54 -1.49 12.15
N ILE A 241 -0.18 -2.46 11.32
CA ILE A 241 0.92 -2.34 10.35
C ILE A 241 0.61 -1.19 9.35
N THR A 242 -0.66 -1.05 8.94
CA THR A 242 -1.05 0.08 8.09
C THR A 242 -0.95 1.41 8.82
N ALA A 243 -1.31 1.44 10.12
CA ALA A 243 -1.16 2.62 10.97
C ALA A 243 0.32 3.00 11.14
N ASP A 244 1.20 2.03 11.36
CA ASP A 244 2.65 2.25 11.45
C ASP A 244 3.21 2.85 10.15
N PHE A 245 2.83 2.32 8.98
CA PHE A 245 3.20 2.93 7.71
C PHE A 245 2.67 4.37 7.57
N ALA A 246 1.40 4.61 7.95
CA ALA A 246 0.82 5.95 7.87
C ALA A 246 1.60 6.95 8.74
N LEU A 247 1.92 6.58 9.98
CA LEU A 247 2.70 7.42 10.90
C LEU A 247 4.14 7.66 10.40
N GLN A 248 4.80 6.64 9.84
CA GLN A 248 6.14 6.78 9.26
C GLN A 248 6.17 7.75 8.08
N GLU A 249 5.07 7.84 7.33
CA GLU A 249 4.91 8.72 6.17
C GLU A 249 4.21 10.04 6.51
N ASN A 250 4.17 10.43 7.82
CA ASN A 250 3.53 11.65 8.33
C ASN A 250 2.06 11.79 7.91
N ARG A 251 1.32 10.67 7.88
CA ARG A 251 -0.13 10.69 7.64
C ARG A 251 -0.87 10.79 8.96
N GLU A 252 -1.97 11.51 8.97
CA GLU A 252 -2.85 11.55 10.14
C GLU A 252 -3.46 10.18 10.39
N VAL A 253 -3.38 9.70 11.63
CA VAL A 253 -4.00 8.44 12.06
C VAL A 253 -5.03 8.76 13.13
N VAL A 254 -6.28 8.35 12.88
CA VAL A 254 -7.38 8.52 13.83
C VAL A 254 -8.06 7.18 14.10
N VAL A 255 -8.67 7.06 15.28
CA VAL A 255 -9.37 5.87 15.71
C VAL A 255 -10.87 6.17 15.83
N HIS A 256 -11.71 5.25 15.36
CA HIS A 256 -13.15 5.35 15.60
C HIS A 256 -13.46 5.01 17.06
N THR A 257 -14.38 5.73 17.71
CA THR A 257 -14.76 5.53 19.11
C THR A 257 -15.16 4.09 19.43
N VAL A 258 -15.77 3.36 18.48
CA VAL A 258 -16.08 1.92 18.65
C VAL A 258 -14.83 1.07 18.86
N GLY A 259 -13.70 1.47 18.29
CA GLY A 259 -12.40 0.83 18.45
C GLY A 259 -11.59 1.31 19.65
N ALA A 260 -11.96 2.46 20.21
CA ALA A 260 -11.40 3.01 21.45
C ALA A 260 -12.11 2.44 22.71
N ALA A 261 -13.31 1.86 22.57
CA ALA A 261 -14.05 1.25 23.66
C ALA A 261 -13.30 0.08 24.32
N PRO A 262 -13.48 -0.19 25.61
CA PRO A 262 -12.89 -1.35 26.29
C PRO A 262 -13.24 -2.67 25.62
N GLY A 263 -12.26 -3.59 25.48
CA GLY A 263 -12.49 -4.93 24.96
C GLY A 263 -11.27 -5.52 24.25
N GLU A 264 -11.17 -6.84 24.21
CA GLU A 264 -10.05 -7.56 23.60
C GLU A 264 -9.88 -7.24 22.09
N ARG A 265 -11.00 -7.04 21.40
CA ARG A 265 -10.98 -6.72 19.96
C ARG A 265 -10.51 -5.31 19.64
N ASN A 266 -10.36 -4.48 20.66
CA ASN A 266 -10.00 -3.07 20.56
C ASN A 266 -8.60 -2.79 21.13
N GLN A 267 -7.90 -3.79 21.68
CA GLN A 267 -6.61 -3.58 22.37
C GLN A 267 -5.58 -2.84 21.51
N GLY A 268 -5.49 -3.15 20.21
CA GLY A 268 -4.56 -2.48 19.32
C GLY A 268 -5.00 -1.07 18.92
N SER A 269 -6.29 -0.87 18.62
CA SER A 269 -6.80 0.47 18.31
C SER A 269 -6.79 1.39 19.56
N ARG A 270 -7.00 0.85 20.75
CA ARG A 270 -6.82 1.61 22.00
C ARG A 270 -5.36 2.01 22.23
N ALA A 271 -4.42 1.10 21.98
CA ALA A 271 -3.01 1.45 22.10
C ALA A 271 -2.64 2.65 21.20
N LEU A 272 -3.20 2.75 19.98
CA LEU A 272 -3.01 3.93 19.15
C LEU A 272 -3.53 5.22 19.81
N VAL A 273 -4.67 5.15 20.53
CA VAL A 273 -5.21 6.30 21.27
C VAL A 273 -4.31 6.63 22.46
N ASP A 274 -3.86 5.62 23.21
CA ASP A 274 -2.92 5.79 24.33
C ASP A 274 -1.58 6.41 23.85
N ASP A 275 -1.16 6.12 22.61
CA ASP A 275 0.02 6.68 21.95
C ASP A 275 -0.24 8.08 21.30
N GLY A 276 -1.45 8.63 21.44
CA GLY A 276 -1.81 9.98 21.05
C GLY A 276 -2.67 10.13 19.78
N ALA A 277 -3.13 9.03 19.17
CA ALA A 277 -4.09 9.12 18.08
C ALA A 277 -5.43 9.66 18.58
N ARG A 278 -6.01 10.62 17.87
CA ARG A 278 -7.31 11.19 18.21
C ARG A 278 -8.44 10.22 17.90
N GLU A 279 -9.50 10.25 18.70
CA GLU A 279 -10.69 9.45 18.47
C GLU A 279 -11.85 10.29 17.98
N TYR A 280 -12.62 9.75 17.03
CA TYR A 280 -13.81 10.38 16.48
C TYR A 280 -14.95 9.37 16.32
N GLU A 281 -16.17 9.80 16.59
CA GLU A 281 -17.37 8.98 16.43
C GLU A 281 -17.94 9.01 15.01
N SER A 282 -17.63 10.07 14.22
CA SER A 282 -18.15 10.24 12.87
C SER A 282 -17.27 11.13 12.02
N TRP A 283 -17.48 11.08 10.70
CA TRP A 283 -16.83 11.95 9.72
C TRP A 283 -17.18 13.44 9.91
N GLU A 284 -18.45 13.72 10.21
CA GLU A 284 -18.93 15.05 10.46
C GLU A 284 -18.22 15.68 11.67
N ARG A 285 -18.07 14.89 12.77
CA ARG A 285 -17.38 15.36 13.97
C ARG A 285 -15.89 15.61 13.73
N PHE A 286 -15.26 14.81 12.86
CA PHE A 286 -13.88 15.06 12.42
C PHE A 286 -13.78 16.40 11.68
N LEU A 287 -14.67 16.67 10.71
CA LEU A 287 -14.68 17.91 9.93
C LEU A 287 -14.94 19.18 10.76
N GLU A 288 -15.72 19.08 11.85
CA GLU A 288 -15.95 20.18 12.78
C GLU A 288 -14.68 20.59 13.54
N GLN A 289 -13.75 19.69 13.73
CA GLN A 289 -12.56 19.87 14.56
C GLN A 289 -11.26 19.99 13.77
N GLN A 290 -11.28 19.65 12.49
CA GLN A 290 -10.12 19.62 11.63
C GLN A 290 -10.40 20.34 10.31
N GLU A 291 -9.41 21.12 9.86
CA GLU A 291 -9.39 21.60 8.49
C GLU A 291 -9.05 20.43 7.53
N TRP A 292 -9.96 20.13 6.62
CA TRP A 292 -9.81 19.03 5.68
C TRP A 292 -10.29 19.42 4.27
N PRO A 293 -9.57 19.06 3.21
CA PRO A 293 -8.26 18.38 3.22
C PRO A 293 -7.14 19.27 3.74
N PRO A 294 -6.04 18.69 4.30
CA PRO A 294 -4.91 19.49 4.74
C PRO A 294 -4.28 20.22 3.55
N GLU A 295 -3.68 21.38 3.81
CA GLU A 295 -2.92 22.08 2.78
C GLU A 295 -1.94 21.14 2.09
N GLN A 296 -1.91 21.22 0.75
CA GLN A 296 -0.96 20.45 -0.03
C GLN A 296 0.43 21.05 0.17
N CYS A 297 1.33 20.29 0.79
CA CYS A 297 2.74 20.63 0.72
C CYS A 297 3.22 20.50 -0.72
N ALA A 298 4.06 21.43 -1.15
CA ALA A 298 4.73 21.33 -2.45
C ALA A 298 5.44 19.97 -2.56
N GLU A 299 5.08 19.20 -3.56
CA GLU A 299 5.58 17.84 -3.71
C GLU A 299 6.82 17.84 -4.61
N PRO A 300 7.93 17.20 -4.20
CA PRO A 300 9.11 17.13 -5.04
C PRO A 300 8.82 16.40 -6.35
N THR A 301 9.48 16.83 -7.38
CA THR A 301 9.48 16.18 -8.70
C THR A 301 10.16 14.81 -8.65
N VAL A 302 9.97 13.99 -9.69
CA VAL A 302 10.69 12.71 -9.83
C VAL A 302 12.21 12.92 -9.74
N ALA A 303 12.73 13.99 -10.38
CA ALA A 303 14.15 14.30 -10.36
C ALA A 303 14.66 14.61 -8.93
N GLU A 304 13.96 15.47 -8.18
CA GLU A 304 14.30 15.81 -6.81
C GLU A 304 14.27 14.58 -5.89
N THR A 305 13.26 13.70 -6.04
CA THR A 305 13.16 12.44 -5.27
C THR A 305 14.35 11.52 -5.55
N LEU A 306 14.72 11.34 -6.82
CA LEU A 306 15.86 10.50 -7.21
C LEU A 306 17.20 11.09 -6.75
N GLU A 307 17.34 12.41 -6.79
CA GLU A 307 18.52 13.12 -6.30
C GLU A 307 18.69 12.97 -4.78
N GLU A 308 17.60 13.09 -4.02
CA GLU A 308 17.59 12.83 -2.57
C GLU A 308 18.02 11.40 -2.25
N TRP A 309 17.49 10.40 -2.96
CA TRP A 309 17.87 9.00 -2.75
C TRP A 309 19.34 8.73 -3.09
N SER A 310 19.84 9.32 -4.17
CA SER A 310 21.26 9.23 -4.54
C SER A 310 22.18 9.88 -3.49
N GLY A 311 21.75 10.99 -2.93
CA GLY A 311 22.45 11.67 -1.84
C GLY A 311 22.48 10.85 -0.54
N ARG A 312 21.36 10.22 -0.16
CA ARG A 312 21.31 9.31 1.00
C ARG A 312 22.19 8.09 0.82
N ALA A 313 22.17 7.44 -0.34
CA ALA A 313 23.01 6.29 -0.66
C ALA A 313 24.52 6.62 -0.62
N ARG A 314 24.91 7.86 -0.98
CA ARG A 314 26.30 8.34 -0.85
C ARG A 314 26.70 8.56 0.62
N ARG A 315 25.83 9.12 1.46
CA ARG A 315 26.08 9.35 2.89
C ARG A 315 26.16 8.05 3.69
N GLU A 316 25.30 7.07 3.38
CA GLU A 316 25.37 5.73 3.99
C GLU A 316 26.70 5.02 3.66
N ARG A 317 27.24 5.20 2.45
CA ARG A 317 28.56 4.68 2.07
C ARG A 317 29.73 5.40 2.76
N SER A 318 29.60 6.69 3.07
CA SER A 318 30.61 7.47 3.78
C SER A 318 30.66 7.23 5.29
N GLY A 319 29.81 6.35 5.82
CA GLY A 319 29.77 6.03 7.26
C GLY A 319 29.12 7.12 8.13
N GLU A 320 28.55 8.14 7.56
CA GLU A 320 27.70 9.11 8.26
C GLU A 320 26.39 8.46 8.63
N ARG A 321 26.28 8.00 9.87
CA ARG A 321 25.01 7.51 10.43
C ARG A 321 24.01 8.67 10.47
N ILE A 322 23.04 8.66 9.55
CA ILE A 322 21.88 9.52 9.66
C ILE A 322 21.13 9.07 10.91
N ARG A 323 21.13 9.91 11.96
CA ARG A 323 20.26 9.73 13.12
C ARG A 323 18.82 9.96 12.65
N ILE A 324 18.17 8.89 12.20
CA ILE A 324 16.71 8.84 12.18
C ILE A 324 16.29 8.95 13.64
N ARG A 325 15.51 9.96 14.01
CA ARG A 325 14.96 10.08 15.35
C ARG A 325 14.13 8.82 15.60
N LYS A 326 14.71 7.88 16.37
CA LYS A 326 13.96 6.78 16.95
C LYS A 326 12.95 7.39 17.91
N HIS A 327 11.66 7.35 17.53
CA HIS A 327 10.61 7.27 18.50
C HIS A 327 10.27 5.77 18.62
N SER A 328 10.42 5.24 19.81
CA SER A 328 10.27 3.84 20.27
C SER A 328 11.37 2.86 19.84
N GLU A 329 12.10 2.40 20.84
CA GLU A 329 12.96 1.23 20.83
C GLU A 329 12.06 -0.02 20.82
N GLU A 330 11.84 -0.55 19.65
CA GLU A 330 11.50 -1.93 19.31
C GLU A 330 10.96 -1.95 17.88
N MET A 331 11.86 -1.78 16.91
CA MET A 331 11.52 -2.11 15.53
C MET A 331 11.54 -3.62 15.37
N ILE A 332 10.38 -4.21 15.21
CA ILE A 332 10.25 -5.60 14.76
C ILE A 332 10.89 -5.70 13.37
N THR A 333 11.94 -6.51 13.26
CA THR A 333 12.60 -6.76 11.98
C THR A 333 11.66 -7.52 11.03
N GLY A 334 11.86 -7.42 9.72
CA GLY A 334 11.05 -8.15 8.74
C GLY A 334 11.01 -9.68 8.98
N GLN A 335 12.02 -10.25 9.66
CA GLN A 335 12.04 -11.66 10.09
C GLN A 335 11.12 -11.91 11.28
N GLU A 336 11.03 -11.01 12.24
CA GLU A 336 10.10 -11.09 13.37
C GLU A 336 8.65 -10.90 12.93
N LEU A 337 8.40 -10.04 11.93
CA LEU A 337 7.10 -9.91 11.28
C LEU A 337 6.66 -11.21 10.59
N LEU A 338 7.58 -11.90 9.91
CA LEU A 338 7.33 -13.21 9.29
C LEU A 338 7.05 -14.30 10.33
N ALA A 339 7.72 -14.29 11.48
CA ALA A 339 7.50 -15.23 12.58
C ALA A 339 6.13 -15.07 13.24
N LEU A 340 5.64 -13.83 13.40
CA LEU A 340 4.28 -13.54 13.89
C LEU A 340 3.17 -14.08 12.97
N PHE A 341 3.43 -14.21 11.68
CA PHE A 341 2.46 -14.72 10.69
C PHE A 341 2.60 -16.23 10.40
N SER A 342 3.73 -16.88 10.77
CA SER A 342 3.95 -18.31 10.53
C SER A 342 3.30 -19.23 11.58
N GLY A 343 2.90 -18.70 12.73
CA GLY A 343 2.20 -19.48 13.76
C GLY A 343 3.11 -20.47 14.50
N GLU A 344 4.42 -20.34 14.40
CA GLU A 344 5.37 -21.10 15.20
C GLU A 344 5.47 -20.50 16.61
N GLN A 345 4.50 -20.83 17.46
CA GLN A 345 4.74 -20.82 18.90
C GLN A 345 5.69 -21.98 19.19
N SER A 346 6.94 -21.65 19.43
CA SER A 346 7.90 -22.57 20.03
C SER A 346 7.34 -23.03 21.40
N ALA A 347 6.91 -24.29 21.43
CA ALA A 347 6.76 -25.02 22.67
C ALA A 347 8.17 -25.13 23.31
N GLN A 348 8.46 -24.30 24.27
CA GLN A 348 9.58 -24.49 25.20
C GLN A 348 9.08 -24.30 26.62
N GLY A 349 9.16 -25.40 27.37
CA GLY A 349 9.35 -25.38 28.80
C GLY A 349 8.20 -25.86 29.67
N GLU A 350 7.95 -27.15 29.68
CA GLU A 350 7.60 -27.87 30.90
C GLU A 350 8.55 -29.05 31.03
N GLU A 351 9.62 -28.83 31.81
CA GLU A 351 10.33 -29.87 32.58
C GLU A 351 11.16 -29.13 33.65
N SER A 352 10.61 -29.07 34.85
CA SER A 352 11.24 -29.31 36.18
C SER A 352 10.29 -28.87 37.29
#